data_01f730cbbae6af6f2bce8bbfa88cfbee
#
_entry.id   01f730cbbae6af6f2bce8bbfa88cfbee
#
_cell.length_a   1.000
_cell.length_b   1.000
_cell.length_c   1.000
_cell.angle_alpha   90.00
_cell.angle_beta   90.00
_cell.angle_gamma   90.00
#
_symmetry.space_group_name_H-M   'P 1'
#
loop_
_entity.id
_entity.type
_entity.pdbx_description
1 polymer ?
#
loop_
_entity_poly.entity_id
_entity_poly.type
_entity_poly.pdbx_seq_one_letter_code
_entity_poly.pdbx_strand_id
1 'polypeptide(L)'
;VWNNLWRDLSHPYLSDAGRRDLVERRLAETAAAYAAAGIEPTRTRLSLPDFGAHGDADAWGVERAAGLAPLLDGASVCLAPWPSDGHPDHDVCGRVAAIVAAEAGVTLISFPVWSWNWDDPSGPKIPFPQAARFDLDNDLLGRKRAGIDAYASQIRPEDGRRPVLPAEFLAHFTRPAEVFLLPPDWLPDGRSGPRT
;
A
#
# COMPACT_ATOMS: atom_id res chain seq x y z
N VAL A 1 -4.37 17.81 -14.29
CA VAL A 1 -5.67 17.08 -14.26
C VAL A 1 -5.82 16.28 -12.96
N TRP A 2 -4.74 15.87 -12.30
CA TRP A 2 -4.73 14.98 -11.11
C TRP A 2 -4.91 15.69 -9.77
N ASN A 3 -4.70 17.01 -9.70
CA ASN A 3 -4.88 17.80 -8.47
C ASN A 3 -6.33 17.81 -7.91
N ASN A 4 -7.31 17.38 -8.69
CA ASN A 4 -8.70 17.31 -8.24
C ASN A 4 -9.08 15.95 -7.64
N LEU A 5 -8.33 14.88 -7.91
CA LEU A 5 -8.62 13.54 -7.35
C LEU A 5 -8.39 13.52 -5.83
N TRP A 6 -7.37 14.22 -5.37
CA TRP A 6 -6.99 14.30 -3.94
C TRP A 6 -8.03 15.03 -3.10
N ARG A 7 -8.74 16.01 -3.69
CA ARG A 7 -9.81 16.75 -3.02
C ARG A 7 -11.06 15.92 -2.78
N ASP A 8 -11.30 14.88 -3.57
CA ASP A 8 -12.48 14.01 -3.43
C ASP A 8 -12.24 12.86 -2.46
N LEU A 9 -10.98 12.54 -2.11
CA LEU A 9 -10.64 11.45 -1.20
C LEU A 9 -10.83 11.82 0.28
N SER A 10 -10.57 13.08 0.65
CA SER A 10 -11.00 13.60 1.93
C SER A 10 -12.48 13.95 1.79
N HIS A 11 -13.41 13.14 2.27
CA HIS A 11 -14.83 13.44 2.27
C HIS A 11 -15.12 14.66 3.17
N PRO A 12 -14.80 15.92 2.77
CA PRO A 12 -14.95 17.10 3.61
C PRO A 12 -16.39 17.43 3.91
N TYR A 13 -17.32 16.74 3.25
CA TYR A 13 -18.75 16.97 3.35
C TYR A 13 -19.51 15.92 4.18
N LEU A 14 -18.82 14.91 4.69
CA LEU A 14 -19.46 13.94 5.57
C LEU A 14 -19.63 14.53 6.97
N SER A 15 -20.83 14.38 7.53
CA SER A 15 -21.07 14.58 8.96
C SER A 15 -20.22 13.59 9.78
N ASP A 16 -20.09 13.85 11.08
CA ASP A 16 -19.39 12.90 11.97
C ASP A 16 -20.05 11.52 11.99
N ALA A 17 -21.37 11.46 11.85
CA ALA A 17 -22.10 10.21 11.69
C ALA A 17 -21.71 9.52 10.37
N GLY A 18 -21.74 10.23 9.25
CA GLY A 18 -21.36 9.69 7.95
C GLY A 18 -19.91 9.21 7.88
N ARG A 19 -19.00 9.90 8.60
CA ARG A 19 -17.60 9.42 8.72
C ARG A 19 -17.51 8.10 9.51
N ARG A 20 -18.24 7.98 10.62
CA ARG A 20 -18.30 6.72 11.40
C ARG A 20 -18.86 5.57 10.56
N ASP A 21 -19.97 5.80 9.89
CA ASP A 21 -20.60 4.79 9.02
C ASP A 21 -19.66 4.33 7.91
N LEU A 22 -18.91 5.27 7.30
CA LEU A 22 -17.91 4.94 6.28
C LEU A 22 -16.75 4.10 6.86
N VAL A 23 -16.27 4.44 8.06
CA VAL A 23 -15.22 3.67 8.74
C VAL A 23 -15.71 2.26 9.03
N GLU A 24 -16.92 2.10 9.60
CA GLU A 24 -17.49 0.78 9.88
C GLU A 24 -17.65 -0.05 8.62
N ARG A 25 -18.16 0.54 7.54
CA ARG A 25 -18.28 -0.10 6.24
C ARG A 25 -16.92 -0.56 5.71
N ARG A 26 -15.90 0.29 5.71
CA ARG A 26 -14.55 -0.06 5.23
C ARG A 26 -13.89 -1.15 6.08
N LEU A 27 -14.21 -1.20 7.36
CA LEU A 27 -13.79 -2.27 8.26
C LEU A 27 -14.40 -3.61 7.88
N ALA A 28 -15.70 -3.62 7.59
CA ALA A 28 -16.40 -4.81 7.13
C ALA A 28 -15.90 -5.27 5.76
N GLU A 29 -15.68 -4.34 4.83
CA GLU A 29 -15.12 -4.63 3.51
C GLU A 29 -13.70 -5.23 3.62
N THR A 30 -12.86 -4.70 4.51
CA THR A 30 -11.53 -5.26 4.76
C THR A 30 -11.60 -6.70 5.29
N ALA A 31 -12.52 -6.98 6.22
CA ALA A 31 -12.71 -8.32 6.72
C ALA A 31 -13.21 -9.28 5.63
N ALA A 32 -14.16 -8.82 4.81
CA ALA A 32 -14.68 -9.59 3.66
C ALA A 32 -13.59 -9.85 2.61
N ALA A 33 -12.73 -8.86 2.34
CA ALA A 33 -11.61 -9.00 1.41
C ALA A 33 -10.62 -10.07 1.85
N TYR A 34 -10.24 -10.10 3.12
CA TYR A 34 -9.37 -11.16 3.65
C TYR A 34 -10.03 -12.53 3.56
N ALA A 35 -11.31 -12.65 3.93
CA ALA A 35 -12.03 -13.89 3.82
C ALA A 35 -12.12 -14.37 2.35
N ALA A 36 -12.44 -13.49 1.41
CA ALA A 36 -12.50 -13.79 -0.01
C ALA A 36 -11.13 -14.18 -0.59
N ALA A 37 -10.05 -13.59 -0.10
CA ALA A 37 -8.69 -13.96 -0.45
C ALA A 37 -8.21 -15.25 0.27
N GLY A 38 -8.98 -15.82 1.19
CA GLY A 38 -8.60 -16.99 1.98
C GLY A 38 -7.44 -16.70 2.94
N ILE A 39 -7.39 -15.51 3.52
CA ILE A 39 -6.33 -15.06 4.44
C ILE A 39 -6.95 -14.75 5.80
N GLU A 40 -6.32 -15.24 6.86
CA GLU A 40 -6.71 -14.96 8.26
C GLU A 40 -5.56 -14.24 8.99
N PRO A 41 -5.36 -12.93 8.75
CA PRO A 41 -4.26 -12.20 9.36
C PRO A 41 -4.56 -11.78 10.80
N THR A 42 -3.54 -11.74 11.64
CA THR A 42 -3.58 -10.92 12.85
C THR A 42 -3.51 -9.45 12.45
N ARG A 43 -4.43 -8.62 12.93
CA ARG A 43 -4.53 -7.22 12.54
C ARG A 43 -4.32 -6.31 13.73
N THR A 44 -3.39 -5.38 13.61
CA THR A 44 -3.20 -4.26 14.52
C THR A 44 -3.61 -2.97 13.83
N ARG A 45 -4.51 -2.21 14.43
CA ARG A 45 -4.97 -0.94 13.89
C ARG A 45 -4.33 0.20 14.64
N LEU A 46 -3.68 1.10 13.90
CA LEU A 46 -3.05 2.28 14.48
C LEU A 46 -4.00 3.48 14.57
N SER A 47 -5.14 3.45 13.86
CA SER A 47 -6.17 4.51 13.85
C SER A 47 -5.60 5.90 13.52
N LEU A 48 -4.67 5.96 12.58
CA LEU A 48 -4.09 7.20 12.10
C LEU A 48 -5.06 7.88 11.12
N PRO A 49 -5.13 9.22 11.12
CA PRO A 49 -5.95 9.93 10.15
C PRO A 49 -5.35 9.81 8.74
N ASP A 50 -6.21 9.73 7.71
CA ASP A 50 -5.79 9.83 6.31
C ASP A 50 -5.06 11.16 6.09
N PHE A 51 -3.97 11.15 5.33
CA PHE A 51 -3.09 12.29 5.14
C PHE A 51 -2.56 12.91 6.45
N GLY A 52 -2.64 12.18 7.56
CA GLY A 52 -2.17 12.62 8.87
C GLY A 52 -0.66 12.69 9.00
N ALA A 53 0.05 12.20 7.99
CA ALA A 53 1.51 12.24 7.90
C ALA A 53 2.05 13.56 7.33
N HIS A 54 1.21 14.58 7.13
CA HIS A 54 1.65 15.91 6.70
C HIS A 54 2.35 16.64 7.84
N GLY A 55 3.59 17.01 7.65
CA GLY A 55 4.42 17.68 8.61
C GLY A 55 5.84 17.16 8.55
N ASP A 56 6.55 17.20 9.65
CA ASP A 56 7.86 16.56 9.78
C ASP A 56 7.70 15.05 9.79
N ALA A 57 7.55 14.50 8.57
CA ALA A 57 7.30 13.07 8.36
C ALA A 57 8.43 12.19 8.93
N ASP A 58 9.64 12.73 9.03
CA ASP A 58 10.80 12.01 9.55
C ASP A 58 10.73 11.94 11.08
N ALA A 59 10.42 13.06 11.75
CA ALA A 59 10.24 13.06 13.22
C ALA A 59 9.03 12.19 13.64
N TRP A 60 7.91 12.30 12.92
CA TRP A 60 6.73 11.48 13.16
C TRP A 60 6.99 9.99 12.94
N GLY A 61 7.76 9.67 11.90
CA GLY A 61 8.14 8.29 11.57
C GLY A 61 9.00 7.66 12.65
N VAL A 62 10.03 8.34 13.12
CA VAL A 62 10.95 7.84 14.15
C VAL A 62 10.23 7.63 15.49
N GLU A 63 9.40 8.57 15.92
CA GLU A 63 8.63 8.44 17.17
C GLU A 63 7.70 7.21 17.15
N ARG A 64 7.08 6.93 16.01
CA ARG A 64 6.14 5.80 15.84
C ARG A 64 6.84 4.47 15.60
N ALA A 65 8.00 4.47 14.96
CA ALA A 65 8.78 3.27 14.68
C ALA A 65 9.05 2.44 15.95
N ALA A 66 9.45 3.08 17.04
CA ALA A 66 9.72 2.41 18.31
C ALA A 66 8.55 1.57 18.86
N GLY A 67 7.30 2.00 18.58
CA GLY A 67 6.09 1.27 18.98
C GLY A 67 5.70 0.12 18.03
N LEU A 68 6.31 0.03 16.86
CA LEU A 68 5.96 -0.95 15.83
C LEU A 68 6.93 -2.14 15.78
N ALA A 69 8.13 -2.02 16.30
CA ALA A 69 9.13 -3.09 16.30
C ALA A 69 8.59 -4.43 16.83
N PRO A 70 7.80 -4.48 17.92
CA PRO A 70 7.24 -5.74 18.41
C PRO A 70 6.28 -6.43 17.42
N LEU A 71 5.74 -5.71 16.45
CA LEU A 71 4.88 -6.30 15.40
C LEU A 71 5.67 -7.18 14.41
N LEU A 72 7.00 -7.03 14.39
CA LEU A 72 7.89 -7.82 13.54
C LEU A 72 8.51 -9.02 14.28
N ASP A 73 8.17 -9.25 15.56
CA ASP A 73 8.68 -10.38 16.30
C ASP A 73 8.35 -11.71 15.61
N GLY A 74 9.39 -12.49 15.28
CA GLY A 74 9.26 -13.74 14.55
C GLY A 74 8.99 -13.61 13.05
N ALA A 75 8.90 -12.40 12.51
CA ALA A 75 8.78 -12.18 11.08
C ALA A 75 10.13 -12.34 10.36
N SER A 76 10.12 -12.96 9.19
CA SER A 76 11.30 -13.04 8.30
C SER A 76 11.31 -11.91 7.27
N VAL A 77 10.14 -11.37 6.95
CA VAL A 77 9.95 -10.36 5.91
C VAL A 77 8.92 -9.33 6.38
N CYS A 78 9.21 -8.06 6.11
CA CYS A 78 8.27 -6.95 6.22
C CYS A 78 7.87 -6.50 4.82
N LEU A 79 6.58 -6.42 4.53
CA LEU A 79 6.06 -5.87 3.28
C LEU A 79 5.49 -4.48 3.54
N ALA A 80 5.92 -3.48 2.77
CA ALA A 80 5.42 -2.11 2.91
C ALA A 80 5.32 -1.40 1.56
N PRO A 81 4.49 -0.34 1.46
CA PRO A 81 4.50 0.53 0.28
C PRO A 81 5.90 1.09 0.02
N TRP A 82 6.21 1.33 -1.24
CA TRP A 82 7.48 1.96 -1.61
C TRP A 82 7.54 3.40 -1.06
N PRO A 83 8.64 3.82 -0.40
CA PRO A 83 8.73 5.13 0.28
C PRO A 83 8.80 6.34 -0.65
N SER A 84 8.79 6.13 -1.96
CA SER A 84 8.70 7.17 -3.00
C SER A 84 7.52 6.92 -3.93
N ASP A 85 6.46 6.28 -3.43
CA ASP A 85 5.25 5.95 -4.18
C ASP A 85 4.46 7.20 -4.64
N GLY A 86 4.76 8.36 -4.02
CA GLY A 86 4.16 9.65 -4.33
C GLY A 86 2.78 9.85 -3.66
N HIS A 87 2.38 8.95 -2.78
CA HIS A 87 1.25 9.13 -1.88
C HIS A 87 1.79 9.41 -0.47
N PRO A 88 1.43 10.52 0.18
CA PRO A 88 2.02 10.90 1.46
C PRO A 88 1.99 9.80 2.53
N ASP A 89 0.86 9.11 2.68
CA ASP A 89 0.73 8.05 3.68
C ASP A 89 1.57 6.81 3.31
N HIS A 90 1.69 6.49 2.01
CA HIS A 90 2.54 5.39 1.56
C HIS A 90 4.02 5.70 1.77
N ASP A 91 4.42 6.92 1.43
CA ASP A 91 5.81 7.38 1.58
C ASP A 91 6.25 7.33 3.04
N VAL A 92 5.38 7.76 3.96
CA VAL A 92 5.64 7.67 5.40
C VAL A 92 5.63 6.22 5.89
N CYS A 93 4.62 5.42 5.51
CA CYS A 93 4.57 4.01 5.90
C CYS A 93 5.81 3.26 5.42
N GLY A 94 6.25 3.50 4.19
CA GLY A 94 7.47 2.89 3.64
C GLY A 94 8.73 3.28 4.42
N ARG A 95 8.90 4.57 4.77
CA ARG A 95 10.04 5.03 5.57
C ARG A 95 10.03 4.45 6.99
N VAL A 96 8.87 4.46 7.65
CA VAL A 96 8.72 3.86 8.99
C VAL A 96 9.03 2.37 8.94
N ALA A 97 8.50 1.65 7.97
CA ALA A 97 8.77 0.23 7.80
C ALA A 97 10.26 -0.06 7.58
N ALA A 98 10.97 0.81 6.84
CA ALA A 98 12.42 0.67 6.65
C ALA A 98 13.21 0.80 7.96
N ILE A 99 12.84 1.76 8.83
CA ILE A 99 13.46 1.94 10.13
C ILE A 99 13.19 0.71 11.01
N VAL A 100 11.92 0.32 11.14
CA VAL A 100 11.51 -0.78 12.02
C VAL A 100 12.10 -2.12 11.57
N ALA A 101 12.10 -2.39 10.26
CA ALA A 101 12.67 -3.62 9.72
C ALA A 101 14.19 -3.69 9.95
N ALA A 102 14.91 -2.56 9.78
CA ALA A 102 16.33 -2.50 10.04
C ALA A 102 16.65 -2.73 11.52
N GLU A 103 15.90 -2.14 12.44
CA GLU A 103 16.06 -2.33 13.89
C GLU A 103 15.76 -3.77 14.31
N ALA A 104 14.75 -4.40 13.73
CA ALA A 104 14.36 -5.77 14.00
C ALA A 104 15.23 -6.82 13.27
N GLY A 105 16.12 -6.43 12.37
CA GLY A 105 16.89 -7.35 11.53
C GLY A 105 16.03 -8.14 10.55
N VAL A 106 14.89 -7.59 10.13
CA VAL A 106 13.92 -8.20 9.22
C VAL A 106 14.10 -7.64 7.81
N THR A 107 14.02 -8.49 6.80
CA THR A 107 14.13 -8.06 5.41
C THR A 107 12.92 -7.25 4.99
N LEU A 108 13.13 -6.01 4.49
CA LEU A 108 12.09 -5.19 3.90
C LEU A 108 11.95 -5.49 2.41
N ILE A 109 10.72 -5.75 1.98
CA ILE A 109 10.31 -5.82 0.58
C ILE A 109 9.27 -4.74 0.35
N SER A 110 9.49 -3.87 -0.62
CA SER A 110 8.57 -2.79 -0.94
C SER A 110 7.72 -3.10 -2.17
N PHE A 111 6.56 -2.44 -2.29
CA PHE A 111 5.71 -2.58 -3.46
C PHE A 111 5.17 -1.21 -3.89
N PRO A 112 5.15 -0.93 -5.21
CA PRO A 112 4.56 0.29 -5.76
C PRO A 112 3.03 0.17 -5.80
N VAL A 113 2.34 1.27 -5.51
CA VAL A 113 0.87 1.38 -5.54
C VAL A 113 0.44 2.52 -6.46
N TRP A 114 0.55 3.76 -6.00
CA TRP A 114 0.12 4.92 -6.77
C TRP A 114 1.11 5.31 -7.86
N SER A 115 2.39 4.99 -7.68
CA SER A 115 3.42 5.21 -8.70
C SER A 115 3.10 4.57 -10.05
N TRP A 116 2.29 3.51 -10.10
CA TRP A 116 1.80 2.95 -11.36
C TRP A 116 1.00 3.95 -12.23
N ASN A 117 0.45 5.01 -11.64
CA ASN A 117 -0.35 6.01 -12.37
C ASN A 117 0.46 7.19 -12.88
N TRP A 118 1.55 7.53 -12.23
CA TRP A 118 2.31 8.74 -12.55
C TRP A 118 3.78 8.51 -12.88
N ASP A 119 4.23 7.28 -12.82
CA ASP A 119 5.58 6.98 -13.27
C ASP A 119 5.66 7.08 -14.80
N ASP A 120 6.71 7.72 -15.29
CA ASP A 120 6.91 7.94 -16.71
C ASP A 120 7.84 6.85 -17.27
N PRO A 121 7.37 6.02 -18.21
CA PRO A 121 8.20 4.99 -18.82
C PRO A 121 9.49 5.51 -19.49
N SER A 122 9.52 6.79 -19.89
CA SER A 122 10.70 7.41 -20.51
C SER A 122 11.77 7.83 -19.50
N GLY A 123 11.38 7.97 -18.23
CA GLY A 123 12.26 8.31 -17.11
C GLY A 123 11.70 7.77 -15.80
N PRO A 124 11.68 6.42 -15.66
CA PRO A 124 10.98 5.79 -14.53
C PRO A 124 11.64 6.15 -13.21
N LYS A 125 10.81 6.50 -12.22
CA LYS A 125 11.23 6.70 -10.83
C LYS A 125 11.24 5.38 -10.06
N ILE A 126 10.35 4.44 -10.43
CA ILE A 126 10.36 3.09 -9.88
C ILE A 126 11.71 2.44 -10.20
N PRO A 127 12.45 1.95 -9.21
CA PRO A 127 13.76 1.35 -9.42
C PRO A 127 13.64 -0.06 -10.03
N PHE A 128 13.22 -0.16 -11.28
CA PHE A 128 13.02 -1.44 -11.99
C PHE A 128 14.20 -2.42 -11.92
N PRO A 129 15.48 -1.99 -11.85
CA PRO A 129 16.57 -2.92 -11.60
C PRO A 129 16.48 -3.72 -10.29
N GLN A 130 15.71 -3.22 -9.32
CA GLN A 130 15.42 -3.90 -8.06
C GLN A 130 14.08 -4.64 -8.08
N ALA A 131 13.34 -4.56 -9.18
CA ALA A 131 12.03 -5.16 -9.27
C ALA A 131 12.12 -6.67 -9.53
N ALA A 132 11.37 -7.42 -8.74
CA ALA A 132 11.08 -8.83 -8.98
C ALA A 132 9.60 -8.99 -9.33
N ARG A 133 9.35 -9.84 -10.32
CA ARG A 133 8.01 -10.21 -10.72
C ARG A 133 7.66 -11.55 -10.08
N PHE A 134 6.49 -11.61 -9.46
CA PHE A 134 5.89 -12.82 -8.92
C PHE A 134 4.64 -13.17 -9.73
N ASP A 135 4.70 -14.24 -10.53
CA ASP A 135 3.57 -14.66 -11.34
C ASP A 135 2.50 -15.34 -10.47
N LEU A 136 1.24 -14.96 -10.69
CA LEU A 136 0.08 -15.51 -10.01
C LEU A 136 -0.55 -16.60 -10.89
N ASP A 137 -0.76 -17.76 -10.34
CA ASP A 137 -1.60 -18.76 -10.98
C ASP A 137 -3.09 -18.33 -10.97
N ASN A 138 -3.94 -19.10 -11.61
CA ASN A 138 -5.36 -18.77 -11.73
C ASN A 138 -6.10 -18.74 -10.39
N ASP A 139 -5.72 -19.57 -9.43
CA ASP A 139 -6.30 -19.60 -8.09
C ASP A 139 -5.94 -18.32 -7.31
N LEU A 140 -4.65 -18.02 -7.23
CA LEU A 140 -4.16 -16.79 -6.57
C LEU A 140 -4.74 -15.52 -7.20
N LEU A 141 -4.79 -15.47 -8.54
CA LEU A 141 -5.39 -14.35 -9.25
C LEU A 141 -6.90 -14.23 -8.97
N GLY A 142 -7.60 -15.35 -8.93
CA GLY A 142 -9.02 -15.40 -8.57
C GLY A 142 -9.28 -14.89 -7.15
N ARG A 143 -8.50 -15.35 -6.19
CA ARG A 143 -8.58 -14.92 -4.78
C ARG A 143 -8.25 -13.46 -4.62
N LYS A 144 -7.22 -12.95 -5.31
CA LYS A 144 -6.86 -11.54 -5.32
C LYS A 144 -8.00 -10.68 -5.85
N ARG A 145 -8.60 -11.06 -6.98
CA ARG A 145 -9.74 -10.33 -7.57
C ARG A 145 -10.94 -10.33 -6.63
N ALA A 146 -11.28 -11.46 -6.04
CA ALA A 146 -12.35 -11.56 -5.06
C ALA A 146 -12.11 -10.65 -3.84
N GLY A 147 -10.87 -10.55 -3.38
CA GLY A 147 -10.49 -9.60 -2.34
C GLY A 147 -10.67 -8.15 -2.75
N ILE A 148 -10.27 -7.77 -3.98
CA ILE A 148 -10.47 -6.41 -4.52
C ILE A 148 -11.97 -6.10 -4.62
N ASP A 149 -12.79 -7.01 -5.13
CA ASP A 149 -14.22 -6.83 -5.35
C ASP A 149 -15.02 -6.62 -4.06
N ALA A 150 -14.46 -7.02 -2.92
CA ALA A 150 -15.06 -6.80 -1.60
C ALA A 150 -15.03 -5.32 -1.16
N TYR A 151 -14.16 -4.49 -1.73
CA TYR A 151 -14.06 -3.06 -1.40
C TYR A 151 -15.08 -2.20 -2.17
N ALA A 152 -16.36 -2.55 -2.09
CA ALA A 152 -17.44 -1.95 -2.88
C ALA A 152 -17.50 -0.42 -2.76
N SER A 153 -17.29 0.15 -1.56
CA SER A 153 -17.30 1.60 -1.33
C SER A 153 -16.17 2.35 -2.04
N GLN A 154 -15.13 1.64 -2.49
CA GLN A 154 -13.99 2.25 -3.14
C GLN A 154 -13.98 2.04 -4.66
N ILE A 155 -14.56 0.93 -5.12
CA ILE A 155 -14.48 0.53 -6.54
C ILE A 155 -15.79 0.72 -7.30
N ARG A 156 -16.89 1.04 -6.61
CA ARG A 156 -18.19 1.28 -7.26
C ARG A 156 -18.58 2.74 -7.19
N PRO A 157 -19.29 3.26 -8.22
CA PRO A 157 -19.88 4.58 -8.11
C PRO A 157 -20.95 4.61 -7.02
N GLU A 158 -20.99 5.67 -6.23
CA GLU A 158 -21.96 5.88 -5.15
C GLU A 158 -22.46 7.32 -5.17
N ASP A 159 -23.76 7.53 -5.00
CA ASP A 159 -24.40 8.84 -4.95
C ASP A 159 -24.05 9.76 -6.13
N GLY A 160 -23.94 9.19 -7.33
CA GLY A 160 -23.57 9.94 -8.54
C GLY A 160 -22.11 10.34 -8.64
N ARG A 161 -21.26 9.87 -7.69
CA ARG A 161 -19.81 10.10 -7.70
C ARG A 161 -19.08 8.95 -8.38
N ARG A 162 -17.93 9.28 -8.97
CA ARG A 162 -17.02 8.26 -9.50
C ARG A 162 -16.43 7.40 -8.37
N PRO A 163 -16.06 6.15 -8.67
CA PRO A 163 -15.29 5.34 -7.71
C PRO A 163 -14.02 6.04 -7.24
N VAL A 164 -13.65 5.82 -6.00
CA VAL A 164 -12.34 6.26 -5.45
C VAL A 164 -11.19 5.61 -6.22
N LEU A 165 -11.35 4.33 -6.54
CA LEU A 165 -10.40 3.54 -7.32
C LEU A 165 -11.07 3.17 -8.66
N PRO A 166 -10.86 3.94 -9.73
CA PRO A 166 -11.49 3.69 -11.01
C PRO A 166 -10.88 2.47 -11.72
N ALA A 167 -11.58 1.94 -12.71
CA ALA A 167 -11.21 0.70 -13.39
C ALA A 167 -9.82 0.75 -14.03
N GLU A 168 -9.43 1.88 -14.58
CA GLU A 168 -8.11 2.11 -15.16
C GLU A 168 -6.98 1.98 -14.13
N PHE A 169 -7.23 2.41 -12.87
CA PHE A 169 -6.30 2.20 -11.77
C PHE A 169 -6.27 0.72 -11.34
N LEU A 170 -7.44 0.12 -11.19
CA LEU A 170 -7.55 -1.29 -10.79
C LEU A 170 -6.91 -2.25 -11.80
N ALA A 171 -6.80 -1.86 -13.07
CA ALA A 171 -6.13 -2.66 -14.09
C ALA A 171 -4.66 -2.95 -13.74
N HIS A 172 -3.99 -2.09 -12.98
CA HIS A 172 -2.63 -2.34 -12.49
C HIS A 172 -2.57 -3.50 -11.49
N PHE A 173 -3.64 -3.72 -10.73
CA PHE A 173 -3.70 -4.71 -9.64
C PHE A 173 -4.42 -6.00 -10.03
N THR A 174 -5.05 -6.07 -11.20
CA THR A 174 -5.73 -7.29 -11.70
C THR A 174 -4.90 -8.07 -12.71
N ARG A 175 -3.62 -7.70 -12.89
CA ARG A 175 -2.64 -8.41 -13.72
C ARG A 175 -2.32 -9.79 -13.11
N PRO A 176 -1.90 -10.76 -13.94
CA PRO A 176 -1.53 -12.09 -13.45
C PRO A 176 -0.11 -12.12 -12.83
N ALA A 177 0.30 -11.03 -12.23
CA ALA A 177 1.59 -10.92 -11.54
C ALA A 177 1.58 -9.79 -10.52
N GLU A 178 2.40 -9.94 -9.48
CA GLU A 178 2.80 -8.88 -8.57
C GLU A 178 4.21 -8.39 -8.89
N VAL A 179 4.50 -7.16 -8.49
CA VAL A 179 5.84 -6.58 -8.60
C VAL A 179 6.28 -6.10 -7.23
N PHE A 180 7.43 -6.58 -6.81
CA PHE A 180 8.05 -6.20 -5.56
C PHE A 180 9.43 -5.60 -5.83
N LEU A 181 9.83 -4.65 -4.99
CA LEU A 181 11.16 -4.07 -4.98
C LEU A 181 11.96 -4.77 -3.88
N LEU A 182 12.96 -5.54 -4.30
CA LEU A 182 13.78 -6.36 -3.42
C LEU A 182 15.01 -5.60 -2.97
N PRO A 183 15.55 -5.89 -1.77
CA PRO A 183 16.87 -5.40 -1.41
C PRO A 183 17.94 -5.98 -2.36
N PRO A 184 19.07 -5.27 -2.56
CA PRO A 184 20.06 -5.63 -3.57
C PRO A 184 20.68 -7.03 -3.42
N ASP A 185 20.79 -7.52 -2.19
CA ASP A 185 21.31 -8.84 -1.84
C ASP A 185 20.36 -10.00 -2.17
N TRP A 186 19.09 -9.69 -2.48
CA TRP A 186 18.07 -10.68 -2.87
C TRP A 186 17.89 -10.80 -4.39
N LEU A 187 18.59 -9.97 -5.16
CA LEU A 187 18.49 -10.01 -6.63
C LEU A 187 19.31 -11.17 -7.20
N PRO A 188 18.79 -11.93 -8.18
CA PRO A 188 19.38 -13.17 -8.69
C PRO A 188 20.81 -13.03 -9.21
N ASP A 189 21.21 -11.84 -9.66
CA ASP A 189 22.49 -11.61 -10.35
C ASP A 189 23.52 -10.84 -9.51
N GLY A 190 23.29 -10.69 -8.20
CA GLY A 190 24.20 -9.93 -7.32
C GLY A 190 24.47 -8.50 -7.84
N ARG A 191 23.54 -7.92 -8.59
CA ARG A 191 23.65 -6.55 -9.10
C ARG A 191 23.45 -5.58 -7.91
N SER A 192 24.48 -5.51 -7.08
CA SER A 192 24.63 -4.40 -6.17
C SER A 192 24.77 -3.14 -7.03
N GLY A 193 23.75 -2.30 -7.04
CA GLY A 193 23.87 -0.96 -7.59
C GLY A 193 25.07 -0.24 -6.95
N PRO A 194 25.60 0.81 -7.58
CA PRO A 194 26.77 1.50 -7.07
C PRO A 194 26.51 1.96 -5.65
N ARG A 195 27.34 1.48 -4.73
CA ARG A 195 27.41 2.03 -3.37
C ARG A 195 28.02 3.42 -3.50
N THR A 196 27.19 4.45 -3.47
CA THR A 196 27.64 5.84 -3.31
C THR A 196 27.63 6.21 -1.84
#